data_5947ec3b40a76a1e306c4ab806e7fc94
#
_entry.id   5947ec3b40a76a1e306c4ab806e7fc94
#
_cell.length_a   1.000
_cell.length_b   1.000
_cell.length_c   1.000
_cell.angle_alpha   90.00
_cell.angle_beta   90.00
_cell.angle_gamma   90.00
#
_symmetry.space_group_name_H-M   'P 1'
#
loop_
_entity.id
_entity.type
_entity.pdbx_description
1 polymer ?
#
loop_
_entity_poly.entity_id
_entity_poly.type
_entity_poly.pdbx_seq_one_letter_code
_entity_poly.pdbx_strand_id
1 'polypeptide(L)'
;AEERNEAEEVQTNMGSMPIEDYREIVASQSGFDSYDEMHRQGYRIGNGYDKEPEPVVPAWEQKKKVKGFDLHPDVPMADRHTFNLRENEVETVGKKERFRRNIMSIQLLKKCQEENRFATPEEQIVLSKYVGWGGLSEAFDENNSAWATEYLELSSVLTPEEYASARESTLTAFYTPPEVITAIYKAMEQMGFKEGNLLEPSCGIGNFIGMLPKSMENAKVYGVELDTISAGIAQQLYQKSSIAAQGFEEVNVPDSFFDAAIGNVPFGQFKVPDKRYDKHNFLIHDYFFARTLD
;
A
#
# COMPACT_ATOMS: atom_id res chain seq x y z
N ALA A 1 36.29 -18.01 4.09
CA ALA A 1 37.29 -17.04 3.66
C ALA A 1 36.53 -15.82 3.19
N GLU A 2 36.53 -14.77 4.01
CA GLU A 2 35.99 -13.44 3.68
C GLU A 2 36.95 -12.81 2.68
N GLU A 3 36.49 -12.56 1.46
CA GLU A 3 37.18 -11.68 0.52
C GLU A 3 37.10 -10.26 1.12
N ARG A 4 38.23 -9.79 1.68
CA ARG A 4 38.44 -8.37 1.92
C ARG A 4 38.52 -7.70 0.55
N ASN A 5 37.51 -6.95 0.18
CA ASN A 5 37.63 -5.94 -0.86
C ASN A 5 38.70 -4.95 -0.40
N GLU A 6 39.86 -4.94 -1.06
CA GLU A 6 40.88 -3.91 -0.86
C GLU A 6 40.25 -2.58 -1.32
N ALA A 7 39.93 -1.70 -0.38
CA ALA A 7 39.43 -0.37 -0.70
C ALA A 7 40.52 0.36 -1.53
N GLU A 8 40.13 0.89 -2.69
CA GLU A 8 41.02 1.69 -3.49
C GLU A 8 41.52 2.89 -2.64
N GLU A 9 42.84 3.02 -2.51
CA GLU A 9 43.47 4.09 -1.75
C GLU A 9 43.96 5.22 -2.64
N VAL A 10 43.80 6.45 -2.15
CA VAL A 10 44.25 7.66 -2.79
C VAL A 10 45.47 8.21 -2.04
N GLN A 11 46.56 8.50 -2.78
CA GLN A 11 47.74 9.16 -2.23
C GLN A 11 47.48 10.66 -2.18
N THR A 12 47.57 11.25 -1.01
CA THR A 12 47.41 12.70 -0.77
C THR A 12 48.66 13.26 -0.13
N ASN A 13 48.75 14.58 -0.04
CA ASN A 13 49.82 15.24 0.70
C ASN A 13 49.80 14.98 2.22
N MET A 14 48.73 14.37 2.73
CA MET A 14 48.53 13.96 4.13
C MET A 14 48.73 12.46 4.35
N GLY A 15 49.11 11.71 3.31
CA GLY A 15 49.28 10.25 3.33
C GLY A 15 48.22 9.52 2.48
N SER A 16 48.26 8.18 2.56
CA SER A 16 47.26 7.31 1.89
C SER A 16 45.97 7.29 2.68
N MET A 17 44.84 7.37 1.98
CA MET A 17 43.51 7.23 2.58
C MET A 17 42.55 6.52 1.61
N PRO A 18 41.48 5.88 2.13
CA PRO A 18 40.41 5.27 1.30
C PRO A 18 39.81 6.31 0.35
N ILE A 19 39.48 5.89 -0.87
CA ILE A 19 38.91 6.79 -1.90
C ILE A 19 37.56 7.38 -1.45
N GLU A 20 36.78 6.65 -0.68
CA GLU A 20 35.49 7.14 -0.14
C GLU A 20 35.71 8.31 0.83
N ASP A 21 36.68 8.20 1.72
CA ASP A 21 37.00 9.27 2.67
C ASP A 21 37.54 10.54 1.93
N TYR A 22 38.34 10.34 0.88
CA TYR A 22 38.80 11.41 0.03
C TYR A 22 37.67 12.16 -0.66
N ARG A 23 36.67 11.41 -1.20
CA ARG A 23 35.47 11.99 -1.84
C ARG A 23 34.66 12.87 -0.89
N GLU A 24 34.42 12.40 0.34
CA GLU A 24 33.70 13.19 1.35
C GLU A 24 34.44 14.43 1.80
N ILE A 25 35.80 14.36 1.93
CA ILE A 25 36.62 15.52 2.25
C ILE A 25 36.50 16.57 1.14
N VAL A 26 36.60 16.17 -0.13
CA VAL A 26 36.52 17.13 -1.26
C VAL A 26 35.12 17.74 -1.34
N ALA A 27 34.05 16.96 -1.12
CA ALA A 27 32.72 17.48 -1.09
C ALA A 27 32.52 18.52 0.02
N SER A 28 32.95 18.21 1.23
CA SER A 28 32.91 19.14 2.37
C SER A 28 33.70 20.42 2.13
N GLN A 29 34.92 20.33 1.57
CA GLN A 29 35.74 21.49 1.21
C GLN A 29 35.12 22.34 0.09
N SER A 30 34.28 21.74 -0.74
CA SER A 30 33.54 22.38 -1.83
C SER A 30 32.17 22.94 -1.39
N GLY A 31 31.84 22.83 -0.10
CA GLY A 31 30.60 23.38 0.48
C GLY A 31 29.35 22.50 0.34
N PHE A 32 29.55 21.21 0.12
CA PHE A 32 28.48 20.23 0.05
C PHE A 32 28.41 19.38 1.32
N ASP A 33 27.21 18.93 1.70
CA ASP A 33 26.99 18.09 2.89
C ASP A 33 27.51 16.65 2.68
N SER A 34 27.63 16.19 1.42
CA SER A 34 28.17 14.88 1.06
C SER A 34 28.67 14.83 -0.39
N TYR A 35 29.50 13.81 -0.71
CA TYR A 35 29.92 13.55 -2.09
C TYR A 35 28.73 13.24 -3.02
N ASP A 36 27.75 12.47 -2.54
CA ASP A 36 26.57 12.12 -3.33
C ASP A 36 25.71 13.36 -3.67
N GLU A 37 25.64 14.35 -2.79
CA GLU A 37 25.00 15.64 -3.06
C GLU A 37 25.75 16.43 -4.11
N MET A 38 27.07 16.59 -3.93
CA MET A 38 27.95 17.25 -4.88
C MET A 38 27.80 16.66 -6.29
N HIS A 39 27.83 15.33 -6.37
CA HIS A 39 27.74 14.59 -7.63
C HIS A 39 26.37 14.73 -8.30
N ARG A 40 25.26 14.70 -7.53
CA ARG A 40 23.89 14.97 -8.04
C ARG A 40 23.74 16.38 -8.60
N GLN A 41 24.42 17.36 -8.03
CA GLN A 41 24.42 18.74 -8.52
C GLN A 41 25.33 18.94 -9.75
N GLY A 42 25.94 17.87 -10.27
CA GLY A 42 26.74 17.89 -11.50
C GLY A 42 28.21 18.21 -11.30
N TYR A 43 28.66 18.37 -10.06
CA TYR A 43 30.07 18.60 -9.78
C TYR A 43 30.87 17.29 -9.81
N ARG A 44 32.14 17.38 -10.22
CA ARG A 44 33.07 16.26 -10.35
C ARG A 44 34.43 16.58 -9.74
N ILE A 45 35.04 15.56 -9.12
CA ILE A 45 36.39 15.68 -8.56
C ILE A 45 37.44 15.59 -9.67
N GLY A 46 37.21 14.79 -10.70
CA GLY A 46 38.11 14.54 -11.80
C GLY A 46 39.22 13.52 -11.49
N ASN A 47 40.15 13.36 -12.42
CA ASN A 47 41.33 12.48 -12.31
C ASN A 47 41.04 11.00 -11.99
N GLY A 48 39.81 10.51 -12.33
CA GLY A 48 39.42 9.13 -12.08
C GLY A 48 38.89 8.86 -10.63
N TYR A 49 38.77 9.89 -9.80
CA TYR A 49 38.30 9.75 -8.43
C TYR A 49 36.79 9.84 -8.28
N ASP A 50 36.09 10.20 -9.32
CA ASP A 50 34.63 10.13 -9.33
C ASP A 50 34.15 8.67 -9.39
N LYS A 51 33.04 8.38 -8.73
CA LYS A 51 32.34 7.09 -8.92
C LYS A 51 32.00 6.97 -10.41
N GLU A 52 32.32 5.84 -11.02
CA GLU A 52 31.75 5.54 -12.35
C GLU A 52 30.24 5.63 -12.26
N PRO A 53 29.56 6.25 -13.24
CA PRO A 53 28.11 6.25 -13.26
C PRO A 53 27.67 4.78 -13.21
N GLU A 54 26.87 4.42 -12.21
CA GLU A 54 26.26 3.09 -12.18
C GLU A 54 25.62 2.86 -13.55
N PRO A 55 25.82 1.67 -14.16
CA PRO A 55 25.21 1.38 -15.44
C PRO A 55 23.72 1.68 -15.34
N VAL A 56 23.22 2.57 -16.19
CA VAL A 56 21.80 2.92 -16.25
C VAL A 56 21.06 1.65 -16.64
N VAL A 57 20.66 0.88 -15.63
CA VAL A 57 19.77 -0.27 -15.83
C VAL A 57 18.47 0.33 -16.33
N PRO A 58 18.02 -0.01 -17.55
CA PRO A 58 16.77 0.52 -18.09
C PRO A 58 15.64 0.33 -17.11
N ALA A 59 14.71 1.26 -17.02
CA ALA A 59 13.63 1.23 -16.03
C ALA A 59 12.84 -0.10 -16.02
N TRP A 60 12.74 -0.77 -17.19
CA TRP A 60 12.13 -2.09 -17.33
C TRP A 60 12.96 -3.26 -16.76
N GLU A 61 14.29 -3.11 -16.60
CA GLU A 61 15.16 -4.10 -15.95
C GLU A 61 15.22 -3.92 -14.43
N GLN A 62 14.90 -2.74 -13.94
CA GLN A 62 14.82 -2.46 -12.50
C GLN A 62 13.59 -3.17 -11.91
N LYS A 63 13.66 -4.47 -11.72
CA LYS A 63 12.75 -5.22 -10.83
C LYS A 63 12.99 -4.75 -9.39
N LYS A 64 12.72 -3.48 -9.09
CA LYS A 64 12.64 -3.02 -7.71
C LYS A 64 11.49 -3.79 -7.09
N LYS A 65 11.80 -4.67 -6.14
CA LYS A 65 10.80 -5.11 -5.15
C LYS A 65 10.24 -3.83 -4.57
N VAL A 66 9.00 -3.53 -4.88
CA VAL A 66 8.30 -2.37 -4.33
C VAL A 66 8.19 -2.65 -2.84
N LYS A 67 9.01 -2.00 -2.01
CA LYS A 67 8.99 -2.18 -0.56
C LYS A 67 7.60 -1.78 -0.06
N GLY A 68 7.01 -2.60 0.80
CA GLY A 68 5.74 -2.31 1.45
C GLY A 68 4.52 -3.05 0.88
N PHE A 69 4.63 -3.72 -0.28
CA PHE A 69 3.51 -4.44 -0.87
C PHE A 69 3.41 -5.91 -0.45
N ASP A 70 4.46 -6.54 0.04
CA ASP A 70 4.42 -7.94 0.49
C ASP A 70 4.57 -8.02 2.01
N LEU A 71 3.53 -8.52 2.67
CA LEU A 71 3.47 -8.61 4.14
C LEU A 71 4.44 -9.66 4.69
N HIS A 72 4.53 -10.82 4.04
CA HIS A 72 5.36 -11.95 4.47
C HIS A 72 6.14 -12.51 3.28
N PRO A 73 7.23 -11.84 2.85
CA PRO A 73 8.00 -12.24 1.68
C PRO A 73 8.65 -13.62 1.81
N ASP A 74 8.82 -14.10 3.05
CA ASP A 74 9.42 -15.41 3.34
C ASP A 74 8.43 -16.58 3.17
N VAL A 75 7.13 -16.30 3.06
CA VAL A 75 6.10 -17.33 2.81
C VAL A 75 5.99 -17.59 1.31
N PRO A 76 6.24 -18.83 0.84
CA PRO A 76 6.15 -19.17 -0.57
C PRO A 76 4.76 -18.91 -1.14
N MET A 77 4.67 -18.48 -2.41
CA MET A 77 3.39 -18.20 -3.08
C MET A 77 2.45 -19.43 -3.12
N ALA A 78 3.00 -20.65 -3.13
CA ALA A 78 2.23 -21.89 -3.10
C ALA A 78 1.46 -22.09 -1.77
N ASP A 79 2.00 -21.55 -0.67
CA ASP A 79 1.43 -21.69 0.67
C ASP A 79 0.49 -20.54 1.03
N ARG A 80 0.30 -19.59 0.10
CA ARG A 80 -0.57 -18.44 0.29
C ARG A 80 -1.98 -18.71 -0.21
N HIS A 81 -2.96 -18.18 0.51
CA HIS A 81 -4.37 -18.30 0.19
C HIS A 81 -4.93 -16.98 -0.36
N THR A 82 -5.94 -17.07 -1.21
CA THR A 82 -6.70 -15.92 -1.71
C THR A 82 -8.17 -16.20 -1.52
N PHE A 83 -8.85 -15.36 -0.75
CA PHE A 83 -10.27 -15.47 -0.51
C PHE A 83 -11.05 -15.16 -1.79
N ASN A 84 -12.03 -15.99 -2.12
CA ASN A 84 -12.89 -15.79 -3.28
C ASN A 84 -14.24 -15.21 -2.83
N LEU A 85 -14.44 -13.93 -3.04
CA LEU A 85 -15.68 -13.25 -2.64
C LEU A 85 -16.88 -13.67 -3.51
N ARG A 86 -16.65 -14.16 -4.74
CA ARG A 86 -17.73 -14.63 -5.64
C ARG A 86 -18.40 -15.91 -5.17
N GLU A 87 -17.67 -16.72 -4.42
CA GLU A 87 -18.15 -18.00 -3.90
C GLU A 87 -18.79 -17.88 -2.51
N ASN A 88 -18.75 -16.68 -1.92
CA ASN A 88 -19.26 -16.43 -0.59
C ASN A 88 -20.38 -15.39 -0.63
N GLU A 89 -21.52 -15.71 -0.07
CA GLU A 89 -22.65 -14.80 0.00
C GLU A 89 -22.39 -13.65 0.98
N VAL A 90 -22.69 -12.43 0.54
CA VAL A 90 -22.66 -11.23 1.39
C VAL A 90 -24.02 -11.09 2.07
N GLU A 91 -24.12 -11.49 3.32
CA GLU A 91 -25.33 -11.37 4.11
C GLU A 91 -25.61 -9.91 4.50
N THR A 92 -26.83 -9.44 4.26
CA THR A 92 -27.29 -8.16 4.80
C THR A 92 -27.76 -8.36 6.25
N VAL A 93 -27.06 -7.67 7.18
CA VAL A 93 -27.34 -7.78 8.62
C VAL A 93 -27.56 -6.41 9.26
N GLY A 94 -28.19 -6.38 10.43
CA GLY A 94 -28.46 -5.15 11.17
C GLY A 94 -27.16 -4.49 11.74
N LYS A 95 -27.28 -3.22 12.15
CA LYS A 95 -26.13 -2.39 12.62
C LYS A 95 -25.33 -3.04 13.75
N LYS A 96 -25.99 -3.60 14.77
CA LYS A 96 -25.31 -4.27 15.90
C LYS A 96 -24.53 -5.50 15.47
N GLU A 97 -25.06 -6.28 14.53
CA GLU A 97 -24.37 -7.43 13.98
C GLU A 97 -23.17 -7.01 13.11
N ARG A 98 -23.30 -5.95 12.30
CA ARG A 98 -22.19 -5.36 11.56
C ARG A 98 -21.07 -4.90 12.48
N PHE A 99 -21.42 -4.21 13.56
CA PHE A 99 -20.47 -3.82 14.60
C PHE A 99 -19.73 -5.03 15.15
N ARG A 100 -20.44 -6.07 15.61
CA ARG A 100 -19.85 -7.28 16.18
C ARG A 100 -18.91 -7.97 15.18
N ARG A 101 -19.29 -8.07 13.93
CA ARG A 101 -18.44 -8.63 12.86
C ARG A 101 -17.16 -7.82 12.65
N ASN A 102 -17.27 -6.52 12.69
CA ASN A 102 -16.09 -5.64 12.60
C ASN A 102 -15.12 -5.88 13.77
N ILE A 103 -15.63 -5.92 15.00
CA ILE A 103 -14.80 -6.17 16.18
C ILE A 103 -14.10 -7.54 16.10
N MET A 104 -14.83 -8.59 15.76
CA MET A 104 -14.25 -9.93 15.60
C MET A 104 -13.15 -9.98 14.54
N SER A 105 -13.37 -9.30 13.41
CA SER A 105 -12.37 -9.21 12.34
C SER A 105 -11.13 -8.44 12.77
N ILE A 106 -11.30 -7.33 13.50
CA ILE A 106 -10.17 -6.53 14.00
C ILE A 106 -9.36 -7.31 15.05
N GLN A 107 -10.02 -7.98 15.98
CA GLN A 107 -9.35 -8.81 16.98
C GLN A 107 -8.55 -9.94 16.32
N LEU A 108 -9.12 -10.59 15.31
CA LEU A 108 -8.43 -11.62 14.56
C LEU A 108 -7.26 -11.07 13.75
N LEU A 109 -7.43 -9.90 13.08
CA LEU A 109 -6.34 -9.22 12.40
C LEU A 109 -5.18 -8.95 13.35
N LYS A 110 -5.44 -8.34 14.52
CA LYS A 110 -4.42 -8.05 15.53
C LYS A 110 -3.71 -9.31 16.01
N LYS A 111 -4.44 -10.40 16.22
CA LYS A 111 -3.85 -11.70 16.53
C LYS A 111 -2.90 -12.20 15.44
N CYS A 112 -3.29 -12.15 14.17
CA CYS A 112 -2.41 -12.54 13.06
C CYS A 112 -1.15 -11.67 13.00
N GLN A 113 -1.28 -10.36 13.27
CA GLN A 113 -0.16 -9.42 13.31
C GLN A 113 0.79 -9.71 14.48
N GLU A 114 0.27 -9.96 15.68
CA GLU A 114 1.06 -10.33 16.86
C GLU A 114 1.82 -11.65 16.66
N GLU A 115 1.16 -12.63 16.02
CA GLU A 115 1.75 -13.92 15.68
C GLU A 115 2.65 -13.87 14.44
N ASN A 116 2.72 -12.73 13.76
CA ASN A 116 3.48 -12.48 12.52
C ASN A 116 3.24 -13.56 11.45
N ARG A 117 1.98 -13.83 11.13
CA ARG A 117 1.57 -14.85 10.17
C ARG A 117 0.39 -14.40 9.30
N PHE A 118 0.19 -15.14 8.21
CA PHE A 118 -1.05 -15.06 7.46
C PHE A 118 -2.22 -15.76 8.17
N ALA A 119 -3.44 -15.29 7.87
CA ALA A 119 -4.68 -15.94 8.27
C ALA A 119 -4.85 -17.26 7.52
N THR A 120 -5.44 -18.26 8.22
CA THR A 120 -5.87 -19.51 7.60
C THR A 120 -7.13 -19.30 6.73
N PRO A 121 -7.50 -20.26 5.86
CA PRO A 121 -8.74 -20.16 5.09
C PRO A 121 -9.99 -19.97 5.94
N GLU A 122 -10.07 -20.61 7.11
CA GLU A 122 -11.19 -20.47 8.06
C GLU A 122 -11.20 -19.08 8.71
N GLU A 123 -10.04 -18.54 9.03
CA GLU A 123 -9.87 -17.18 9.56
C GLU A 123 -10.21 -16.13 8.50
N GLN A 124 -9.93 -16.38 7.22
CA GLN A 124 -10.32 -15.51 6.12
C GLN A 124 -11.85 -15.35 6.02
N ILE A 125 -12.63 -16.40 6.34
CA ILE A 125 -14.10 -16.31 6.40
C ILE A 125 -14.54 -15.31 7.47
N VAL A 126 -13.85 -15.24 8.61
CA VAL A 126 -14.17 -14.26 9.66
C VAL A 126 -13.77 -12.85 9.20
N LEU A 127 -12.58 -12.68 8.66
CA LEU A 127 -12.06 -11.39 8.16
C LEU A 127 -12.92 -10.80 7.04
N SER A 128 -13.44 -11.66 6.15
CA SER A 128 -14.31 -11.24 5.03
C SER A 128 -15.66 -10.63 5.46
N LYS A 129 -16.03 -10.81 6.73
CA LYS A 129 -17.26 -10.23 7.31
C LYS A 129 -17.07 -8.79 7.80
N TYR A 130 -15.86 -8.25 7.75
CA TYR A 130 -15.62 -6.85 8.03
C TYR A 130 -16.31 -5.99 6.96
N VAL A 131 -17.10 -5.02 7.40
CA VAL A 131 -17.88 -4.16 6.50
C VAL A 131 -17.57 -2.66 6.69
N GLY A 132 -16.54 -2.34 7.45
CA GLY A 132 -16.18 -0.96 7.75
C GLY A 132 -17.22 -0.25 8.63
N TRP A 133 -17.01 1.03 8.81
CA TRP A 133 -17.80 1.83 9.75
C TRP A 133 -18.90 2.67 9.09
N GLY A 134 -19.03 2.62 7.76
CA GLY A 134 -20.05 3.37 7.03
C GLY A 134 -21.45 3.14 7.60
N GLY A 135 -22.12 4.22 8.02
CA GLY A 135 -23.47 4.16 8.62
C GLY A 135 -23.53 3.58 10.03
N LEU A 136 -22.40 3.50 10.77
CA LEU A 136 -22.30 3.05 12.17
C LEU A 136 -21.88 4.18 13.13
N SER A 137 -22.21 5.44 12.82
CA SER A 137 -21.86 6.61 13.64
C SER A 137 -22.34 6.54 15.09
N GLU A 138 -23.41 5.78 15.34
CA GLU A 138 -23.97 5.59 16.69
C GLU A 138 -23.00 4.87 17.64
N ALA A 139 -22.11 4.02 17.11
CA ALA A 139 -21.10 3.32 17.90
C ALA A 139 -20.00 4.26 18.44
N PHE A 140 -19.87 5.47 17.86
CA PHE A 140 -18.88 6.49 18.21
C PHE A 140 -19.47 7.64 19.04
N ASP A 141 -20.75 7.57 19.42
CA ASP A 141 -21.44 8.59 20.22
C ASP A 141 -21.48 8.17 21.69
N GLU A 142 -20.66 8.81 22.51
CA GLU A 142 -20.56 8.56 23.96
C GLU A 142 -21.89 8.82 24.71
N ASN A 143 -22.78 9.65 24.14
CA ASN A 143 -24.06 10.00 24.76
C ASN A 143 -25.19 9.04 24.34
N ASN A 144 -24.93 8.11 23.44
CA ASN A 144 -25.92 7.15 22.97
C ASN A 144 -26.03 5.95 23.91
N SER A 145 -26.96 5.98 24.87
CA SER A 145 -27.14 4.91 25.85
C SER A 145 -27.43 3.53 25.22
N ALA A 146 -28.06 3.50 24.02
CA ALA A 146 -28.34 2.26 23.31
C ALA A 146 -27.08 1.61 22.70
N TRP A 147 -25.96 2.33 22.65
CA TRP A 147 -24.68 1.89 22.11
C TRP A 147 -23.52 2.00 23.13
N ALA A 148 -23.83 2.23 24.39
CA ALA A 148 -22.81 2.45 25.43
C ALA A 148 -21.82 1.27 25.57
N THR A 149 -22.29 0.05 25.44
CA THR A 149 -21.43 -1.14 25.48
C THR A 149 -20.47 -1.19 24.30
N GLU A 150 -20.98 -0.94 23.10
CA GLU A 150 -20.18 -0.95 21.85
C GLU A 150 -19.18 0.22 21.84
N TYR A 151 -19.56 1.38 22.36
CA TYR A 151 -18.65 2.52 22.51
C TYR A 151 -17.44 2.16 23.38
N LEU A 152 -17.67 1.52 24.55
CA LEU A 152 -16.59 1.07 25.43
C LEU A 152 -15.74 -0.02 24.79
N GLU A 153 -16.36 -0.94 24.06
CA GLU A 153 -15.66 -2.03 23.35
C GLU A 153 -14.72 -1.46 22.27
N LEU A 154 -15.16 -0.48 21.48
CA LEU A 154 -14.32 0.22 20.50
C LEU A 154 -13.05 0.78 21.14
N SER A 155 -13.20 1.49 22.28
CA SER A 155 -12.08 2.11 22.98
C SER A 155 -11.09 1.08 23.54
N SER A 156 -11.51 -0.17 23.74
CA SER A 156 -10.64 -1.25 24.21
C SER A 156 -9.91 -2.00 23.10
N VAL A 157 -10.46 -1.97 21.88
CA VAL A 157 -9.95 -2.72 20.72
C VAL A 157 -9.10 -1.88 19.79
N LEU A 158 -9.43 -0.59 19.63
CA LEU A 158 -8.76 0.33 18.71
C LEU A 158 -7.71 1.18 19.44
N THR A 159 -6.59 1.47 18.77
CA THR A 159 -5.68 2.54 19.20
C THR A 159 -6.36 3.91 19.01
N PRO A 160 -5.85 4.99 19.63
CA PRO A 160 -6.40 6.32 19.39
C PRO A 160 -6.42 6.73 17.92
N GLU A 161 -5.39 6.36 17.16
CA GLU A 161 -5.27 6.64 15.72
C GLU A 161 -6.28 5.83 14.91
N GLU A 162 -6.40 4.54 15.18
CA GLU A 162 -7.39 3.64 14.55
C GLU A 162 -8.83 4.11 14.86
N TYR A 163 -9.08 4.56 16.11
CA TYR A 163 -10.37 5.09 16.51
C TYR A 163 -10.71 6.38 15.75
N ALA A 164 -9.75 7.29 15.60
CA ALA A 164 -9.95 8.54 14.86
C ALA A 164 -10.28 8.25 13.39
N SER A 165 -9.49 7.39 12.73
CA SER A 165 -9.71 6.95 11.35
C SER A 165 -11.07 6.27 11.18
N ALA A 166 -11.42 5.34 12.06
CA ALA A 166 -12.69 4.63 12.04
C ALA A 166 -13.88 5.60 12.17
N ARG A 167 -13.80 6.58 13.08
CA ARG A 167 -14.83 7.61 13.29
C ARG A 167 -15.03 8.49 12.06
N GLU A 168 -13.96 8.94 11.43
CA GLU A 168 -14.01 9.75 10.20
C GLU A 168 -14.65 8.96 9.06
N SER A 169 -14.37 7.68 8.95
CA SER A 169 -14.87 6.82 7.89
C SER A 169 -16.37 6.51 7.97
N THR A 170 -17.04 6.81 9.10
CA THR A 170 -18.48 6.53 9.29
C THR A 170 -19.40 7.18 8.25
N LEU A 171 -18.96 8.27 7.62
CA LEU A 171 -19.71 9.01 6.61
C LEU A 171 -19.29 8.68 5.17
N THR A 172 -18.11 8.11 4.97
CA THR A 172 -17.48 8.00 3.65
C THR A 172 -17.13 6.58 3.23
N ALA A 173 -16.97 5.64 4.17
CA ALA A 173 -16.56 4.28 3.85
C ALA A 173 -17.76 3.42 3.43
N PHE A 174 -18.01 3.38 2.13
CA PHE A 174 -19.01 2.49 1.51
C PHE A 174 -18.32 1.63 0.47
N TYR A 175 -18.43 0.31 0.63
CA TYR A 175 -17.88 -0.65 -0.32
C TYR A 175 -18.75 -0.76 -1.57
N THR A 176 -18.08 -0.92 -2.71
CA THR A 176 -18.77 -1.08 -4.00
C THR A 176 -19.55 -2.39 -4.04
N PRO A 177 -20.82 -2.37 -4.44
CA PRO A 177 -21.64 -3.57 -4.53
C PRO A 177 -21.08 -4.60 -5.53
N PRO A 178 -21.22 -5.92 -5.26
CA PRO A 178 -20.71 -6.98 -6.13
C PRO A 178 -21.20 -6.90 -7.58
N GLU A 179 -22.44 -6.47 -7.78
CA GLU A 179 -23.04 -6.32 -9.12
C GLU A 179 -22.30 -5.27 -9.95
N VAL A 180 -21.91 -4.14 -9.32
CA VAL A 180 -21.14 -3.07 -9.97
C VAL A 180 -19.74 -3.56 -10.31
N ILE A 181 -19.07 -4.22 -9.37
CA ILE A 181 -17.72 -4.79 -9.61
C ILE A 181 -17.76 -5.79 -10.76
N THR A 182 -18.80 -6.67 -10.78
CA THR A 182 -18.99 -7.64 -11.87
C THR A 182 -19.18 -6.96 -13.22
N ALA A 183 -19.95 -5.85 -13.28
CA ALA A 183 -20.18 -5.11 -14.51
C ALA A 183 -18.88 -4.45 -15.03
N ILE A 184 -18.05 -3.90 -14.11
CA ILE A 184 -16.77 -3.29 -14.45
C ILE A 184 -15.81 -4.35 -15.01
N TYR A 185 -15.68 -5.52 -14.38
CA TYR A 185 -14.85 -6.60 -14.91
C TYR A 185 -15.31 -7.10 -16.28
N LYS A 186 -16.62 -7.20 -16.51
CA LYS A 186 -17.14 -7.52 -17.84
C LYS A 186 -16.74 -6.48 -18.88
N ALA A 187 -16.75 -5.21 -18.53
CA ALA A 187 -16.26 -4.15 -19.43
C ALA A 187 -14.77 -4.30 -19.74
N MET A 188 -13.93 -4.60 -18.72
CA MET A 188 -12.50 -4.86 -18.91
C MET A 188 -12.25 -6.08 -19.81
N GLU A 189 -13.02 -7.14 -19.65
CA GLU A 189 -12.98 -8.33 -20.55
C GLU A 189 -13.28 -7.95 -22.01
N GLN A 190 -14.31 -7.12 -22.22
CA GLN A 190 -14.68 -6.63 -23.56
C GLN A 190 -13.58 -5.73 -24.17
N MET A 191 -12.86 -4.98 -23.34
CA MET A 191 -11.70 -4.18 -23.78
C MET A 191 -10.45 -5.03 -24.01
N GLY A 192 -10.48 -6.33 -23.70
CA GLY A 192 -9.41 -7.29 -23.98
C GLY A 192 -8.38 -7.46 -22.87
N PHE A 193 -8.57 -6.83 -21.69
CA PHE A 193 -7.66 -7.04 -20.57
C PHE A 193 -7.76 -8.47 -20.01
N LYS A 194 -6.64 -9.17 -19.87
CA LYS A 194 -6.56 -10.54 -19.37
C LYS A 194 -5.45 -10.75 -18.36
N GLU A 195 -4.34 -10.05 -18.52
CA GLU A 195 -3.14 -10.17 -17.70
C GLU A 195 -2.39 -8.84 -17.69
N GLY A 196 -1.44 -8.70 -16.78
CA GLY A 196 -0.67 -7.47 -16.57
C GLY A 196 -0.73 -7.01 -15.13
N ASN A 197 -0.21 -5.83 -14.86
CA ASN A 197 -0.24 -5.19 -13.54
C ASN A 197 -1.54 -4.40 -13.41
N LEU A 198 -2.41 -4.83 -12.50
CA LEU A 198 -3.70 -4.18 -12.22
C LEU A 198 -3.62 -3.41 -10.89
N LEU A 199 -3.91 -2.12 -10.91
CA LEU A 199 -3.93 -1.26 -9.72
C LEU A 199 -5.35 -1.07 -9.18
N GLU A 200 -5.51 -1.16 -7.86
CA GLU A 200 -6.64 -0.63 -7.10
C GLU A 200 -6.12 0.41 -6.10
N PRO A 201 -6.19 1.72 -6.40
CA PRO A 201 -5.50 2.77 -5.64
C PRO A 201 -6.13 3.14 -4.29
N SER A 202 -7.32 2.62 -3.99
CA SER A 202 -8.05 2.77 -2.71
C SER A 202 -8.88 1.51 -2.47
N CYS A 203 -8.18 0.40 -2.13
CA CYS A 203 -8.78 -0.91 -2.23
C CYS A 203 -9.72 -1.28 -1.06
N GLY A 204 -9.73 -0.53 0.03
CA GLY A 204 -10.47 -0.92 1.22
C GLY A 204 -10.05 -2.31 1.67
N ILE A 205 -11.01 -3.18 1.90
CA ILE A 205 -10.74 -4.60 2.20
C ILE A 205 -10.52 -5.46 0.94
N GLY A 206 -10.41 -4.85 -0.27
CA GLY A 206 -10.08 -5.54 -1.50
C GLY A 206 -11.26 -6.26 -2.18
N ASN A 207 -12.47 -5.69 -2.17
CA ASN A 207 -13.62 -6.32 -2.81
C ASN A 207 -13.43 -6.55 -4.31
N PHE A 208 -12.77 -5.64 -5.01
CA PHE A 208 -12.41 -5.85 -6.42
C PHE A 208 -11.42 -7.01 -6.56
N ILE A 209 -10.42 -7.10 -5.68
CA ILE A 209 -9.45 -8.19 -5.68
C ILE A 209 -10.14 -9.55 -5.48
N GLY A 210 -11.03 -9.64 -4.48
CA GLY A 210 -11.79 -10.86 -4.16
C GLY A 210 -12.80 -11.27 -5.24
N MET A 211 -13.14 -10.35 -6.14
CA MET A 211 -14.05 -10.58 -7.26
C MET A 211 -13.33 -10.68 -8.62
N LEU A 212 -12.00 -10.79 -8.63
CA LEU A 212 -11.25 -10.97 -9.87
C LEU A 212 -11.78 -12.19 -10.66
N PRO A 213 -12.16 -12.02 -11.94
CA PRO A 213 -12.68 -13.12 -12.72
C PRO A 213 -11.57 -14.11 -13.12
N LYS A 214 -11.94 -15.36 -13.32
CA LYS A 214 -10.99 -16.41 -13.75
C LYS A 214 -10.28 -16.07 -15.07
N SER A 215 -10.93 -15.33 -15.96
CA SER A 215 -10.31 -14.82 -17.20
C SER A 215 -9.12 -13.91 -16.99
N MET A 216 -8.94 -13.35 -15.78
CA MET A 216 -7.86 -12.45 -15.37
C MET A 216 -7.00 -13.04 -14.23
N GLU A 217 -7.05 -14.35 -13.99
CA GLU A 217 -6.33 -14.99 -12.88
C GLU A 217 -4.81 -14.83 -12.93
N ASN A 218 -4.26 -14.50 -14.12
CA ASN A 218 -2.83 -14.23 -14.32
C ASN A 218 -2.46 -12.75 -14.12
N ALA A 219 -3.42 -11.86 -13.87
CA ALA A 219 -3.14 -10.48 -13.56
C ALA A 219 -2.44 -10.36 -12.19
N LYS A 220 -1.42 -9.51 -12.10
CA LYS A 220 -0.76 -9.15 -10.84
C LYS A 220 -1.48 -7.97 -10.23
N VAL A 221 -2.20 -8.21 -9.13
CA VAL A 221 -3.02 -7.17 -8.51
C VAL A 221 -2.24 -6.45 -7.43
N TYR A 222 -2.28 -5.13 -7.49
CA TYR A 222 -1.67 -4.20 -6.54
C TYR A 222 -2.77 -3.34 -5.92
N GLY A 223 -2.90 -3.43 -4.59
CA GLY A 223 -3.83 -2.62 -3.81
C GLY A 223 -3.09 -1.56 -3.01
N VAL A 224 -3.69 -0.39 -2.85
CA VAL A 224 -3.22 0.64 -1.92
C VAL A 224 -4.39 1.02 -1.03
N GLU A 225 -4.16 1.10 0.28
CA GLU A 225 -5.19 1.50 1.24
C GLU A 225 -4.56 2.28 2.39
N LEU A 226 -5.14 3.43 2.69
CA LEU A 226 -4.67 4.32 3.76
C LEU A 226 -5.06 3.82 5.14
N ASP A 227 -6.30 3.30 5.30
CA ASP A 227 -6.78 2.78 6.57
C ASP A 227 -6.07 1.46 6.90
N THR A 228 -5.29 1.46 7.96
CA THR A 228 -4.42 0.34 8.35
C THR A 228 -5.18 -0.93 8.69
N ILE A 229 -6.42 -0.82 9.20
CA ILE A 229 -7.28 -1.96 9.50
C ILE A 229 -7.79 -2.58 8.21
N SER A 230 -8.36 -1.78 7.32
CA SER A 230 -8.85 -2.25 6.02
C SER A 230 -7.73 -2.85 5.18
N ALA A 231 -6.58 -2.17 5.09
CA ALA A 231 -5.39 -2.67 4.40
C ALA A 231 -4.90 -4.00 4.99
N GLY A 232 -4.80 -4.09 6.32
CA GLY A 232 -4.39 -5.32 7.01
C GLY A 232 -5.34 -6.48 6.76
N ILE A 233 -6.65 -6.24 6.77
CA ILE A 233 -7.66 -7.25 6.42
C ILE A 233 -7.49 -7.69 4.96
N ALA A 234 -7.32 -6.75 4.02
CA ALA A 234 -7.10 -7.07 2.62
C ALA A 234 -5.82 -7.91 2.40
N GLN A 235 -4.72 -7.58 3.10
CA GLN A 235 -3.47 -8.35 3.08
C GLN A 235 -3.67 -9.79 3.56
N GLN A 236 -4.51 -10.00 4.58
CA GLN A 236 -4.82 -11.32 5.10
C GLN A 236 -5.78 -12.11 4.20
N LEU A 237 -6.70 -11.45 3.52
CA LEU A 237 -7.65 -12.08 2.60
C LEU A 237 -6.99 -12.46 1.27
N TYR A 238 -6.13 -11.59 0.73
CA TYR A 238 -5.58 -11.73 -0.63
C TYR A 238 -4.05 -11.86 -0.59
N GLN A 239 -3.55 -12.90 0.08
CA GLN A 239 -2.14 -13.13 0.37
C GLN A 239 -1.25 -13.24 -0.88
N LYS A 240 -1.85 -13.51 -2.05
CA LYS A 240 -1.15 -13.57 -3.35
C LYS A 240 -1.08 -12.22 -4.07
N SER A 241 -1.84 -11.23 -3.61
CA SER A 241 -1.84 -9.87 -4.14
C SER A 241 -0.83 -9.01 -3.39
N SER A 242 -0.42 -7.91 -4.01
CA SER A 242 0.52 -6.95 -3.44
C SER A 242 -0.27 -5.76 -2.88
N ILE A 243 -0.40 -5.65 -1.56
CA ILE A 243 -1.22 -4.61 -0.92
C ILE A 243 -0.38 -3.77 0.02
N ALA A 244 -0.33 -2.44 -0.22
CA ALA A 244 0.37 -1.46 0.58
C ALA A 244 -0.59 -0.75 1.54
N ALA A 245 -0.27 -0.79 2.84
CA ALA A 245 -0.98 -0.05 3.88
C ALA A 245 -0.36 1.34 4.05
N GLN A 246 -0.67 2.27 3.12
CA GLN A 246 -0.11 3.62 3.07
C GLN A 246 -0.95 4.53 2.18
N GLY A 247 -0.70 5.84 2.22
CA GLY A 247 -1.31 6.80 1.30
C GLY A 247 -0.87 6.55 -0.15
N PHE A 248 -1.77 6.83 -1.10
CA PHE A 248 -1.43 6.66 -2.51
C PHE A 248 -0.28 7.57 -2.95
N GLU A 249 -0.14 8.76 -2.33
CA GLU A 249 0.95 9.71 -2.53
C GLU A 249 2.33 9.16 -2.12
N GLU A 250 2.36 8.18 -1.23
CA GLU A 250 3.61 7.55 -0.74
C GLU A 250 4.05 6.36 -1.59
N VAL A 251 3.19 5.90 -2.51
CA VAL A 251 3.50 4.75 -3.37
C VAL A 251 4.60 5.11 -4.35
N ASN A 252 5.70 4.40 -4.31
CA ASN A 252 6.84 4.59 -5.19
C ASN A 252 6.91 3.48 -6.23
N VAL A 253 6.26 3.70 -7.37
CA VAL A 253 6.31 2.85 -8.56
C VAL A 253 6.75 3.67 -9.76
N PRO A 254 7.41 3.06 -10.76
CA PRO A 254 7.74 3.75 -12.01
C PRO A 254 6.47 4.21 -12.75
N ASP A 255 6.58 5.29 -13.51
CA ASP A 255 5.52 5.70 -14.42
C ASP A 255 5.21 4.58 -15.42
N SER A 256 3.95 4.44 -15.80
CA SER A 256 3.47 3.39 -16.70
C SER A 256 3.74 1.96 -16.20
N PHE A 257 3.81 1.77 -14.87
CA PHE A 257 4.00 0.44 -14.28
C PHE A 257 2.75 -0.44 -14.35
N PHE A 258 1.57 0.17 -14.36
CA PHE A 258 0.30 -0.52 -14.39
C PHE A 258 -0.28 -0.55 -15.81
N ASP A 259 -0.80 -1.71 -16.19
CA ASP A 259 -1.48 -1.90 -17.48
C ASP A 259 -2.96 -1.49 -17.42
N ALA A 260 -3.54 -1.53 -16.22
CA ALA A 260 -4.90 -1.07 -15.96
C ALA A 260 -5.06 -0.65 -14.50
N ALA A 261 -6.05 0.21 -14.26
CA ALA A 261 -6.48 0.56 -12.91
C ALA A 261 -8.00 0.43 -12.78
N ILE A 262 -8.45 0.01 -11.61
CA ILE A 262 -9.85 -0.25 -11.29
C ILE A 262 -10.10 0.17 -9.85
N GLY A 263 -11.27 0.65 -9.52
CA GLY A 263 -11.60 0.96 -8.13
C GLY A 263 -12.71 2.00 -8.00
N ASN A 264 -13.02 2.28 -6.74
CA ASN A 264 -13.88 3.38 -6.33
C ASN A 264 -13.02 4.36 -5.54
N VAL A 265 -12.56 5.43 -6.21
CA VAL A 265 -11.67 6.42 -5.58
C VAL A 265 -12.39 7.25 -4.52
N PRO A 266 -11.67 7.75 -3.49
CA PRO A 266 -12.28 8.58 -2.46
C PRO A 266 -12.79 9.91 -3.04
N PHE A 267 -13.87 10.42 -2.45
CA PHE A 267 -14.48 11.70 -2.79
C PHE A 267 -14.38 12.69 -1.63
N GLY A 268 -14.18 13.96 -1.92
CA GLY A 268 -14.15 14.99 -0.88
C GLY A 268 -13.72 16.35 -1.40
N GLN A 269 -13.90 17.37 -0.56
CA GLN A 269 -13.49 18.76 -0.82
C GLN A 269 -12.10 19.07 -0.22
N PHE A 270 -11.26 18.07 -0.08
CA PHE A 270 -9.89 18.18 0.41
C PHE A 270 -8.89 17.70 -0.65
N LYS A 271 -7.61 17.97 -0.38
CA LYS A 271 -6.50 17.72 -1.29
C LYS A 271 -5.52 16.77 -0.65
N VAL A 272 -4.82 16.03 -1.48
CA VAL A 272 -3.69 15.19 -1.07
C VAL A 272 -2.40 15.98 -1.34
N PRO A 273 -1.55 16.20 -0.33
CA PRO A 273 -0.25 16.84 -0.54
C PRO A 273 0.68 15.91 -1.32
N ASP A 274 0.98 16.26 -2.57
CA ASP A 274 1.94 15.52 -3.41
C ASP A 274 2.69 16.53 -4.29
N LYS A 275 3.99 16.69 -4.08
CA LYS A 275 4.84 17.66 -4.77
C LYS A 275 4.74 17.60 -6.29
N ARG A 276 4.46 16.42 -6.86
CA ARG A 276 4.32 16.22 -8.31
C ARG A 276 3.05 16.90 -8.84
N TYR A 277 1.97 16.91 -8.03
CA TYR A 277 0.63 17.35 -8.42
C TYR A 277 0.16 18.64 -7.74
N ASP A 278 0.83 19.14 -6.69
CA ASP A 278 0.44 20.32 -5.92
C ASP A 278 0.16 21.56 -6.78
N LYS A 279 0.93 21.73 -7.87
CA LYS A 279 0.73 22.84 -8.82
C LYS A 279 -0.62 22.85 -9.52
N HIS A 280 -1.30 21.71 -9.61
CA HIS A 280 -2.61 21.57 -10.26
C HIS A 280 -3.76 21.81 -9.31
N ASN A 281 -3.52 21.80 -8.00
CA ASN A 281 -4.50 22.09 -6.98
C ASN A 281 -5.73 21.16 -7.00
N PHE A 282 -5.54 19.89 -7.37
CA PHE A 282 -6.58 18.89 -7.51
C PHE A 282 -7.32 18.62 -6.19
N LEU A 283 -8.63 18.37 -6.28
CA LEU A 283 -9.37 17.67 -5.22
C LEU A 283 -8.96 16.20 -5.21
N ILE A 284 -9.24 15.52 -4.09
CA ILE A 284 -8.78 14.13 -3.89
C ILE A 284 -9.14 13.20 -5.05
N HIS A 285 -10.35 13.25 -5.57
CA HIS A 285 -10.77 12.40 -6.70
C HIS A 285 -10.03 12.74 -7.99
N ASP A 286 -9.80 14.02 -8.31
CA ASP A 286 -9.03 14.44 -9.48
C ASP A 286 -7.56 14.03 -9.35
N TYR A 287 -7.01 14.13 -8.12
CA TYR A 287 -5.66 13.65 -7.82
C TYR A 287 -5.50 12.16 -8.08
N PHE A 288 -6.45 11.33 -7.60
CA PHE A 288 -6.40 9.89 -7.83
C PHE A 288 -6.43 9.55 -9.33
N PHE A 289 -7.30 10.22 -10.12
CA PHE A 289 -7.33 10.04 -11.57
C PHE A 289 -6.01 10.46 -12.21
N ALA A 290 -5.49 11.65 -11.89
CA ALA A 290 -4.25 12.15 -12.49
C ALA A 290 -3.07 11.21 -12.19
N ARG A 291 -2.90 10.80 -10.93
CA ARG A 291 -1.80 9.93 -10.52
C ARG A 291 -1.92 8.52 -11.07
N THR A 292 -3.12 8.01 -11.28
CA THR A 292 -3.36 6.67 -11.86
C THR A 292 -3.01 6.62 -13.35
N LEU A 293 -3.05 7.75 -14.05
CA LEU A 293 -2.76 7.84 -15.50
C LEU A 293 -1.26 7.99 -15.80
N ASP A 294 -0.46 8.35 -14.82
CA ASP A 294 1.00 8.43 -14.94
C ASP A 294 1.68 7.08 -14.71
#